data_ef2fe182a6fd9bf26529cef80ec0075e
#
_entry.id   ef2fe182a6fd9bf26529cef80ec0075e
#
_cell.length_a   1.000
_cell.length_b   1.000
_cell.length_c   1.000
_cell.angle_alpha   90.00
_cell.angle_beta   90.00
_cell.angle_gamma   90.00
#
_symmetry.space_group_name_H-M   'P 1'
#
loop_
_entity.id
_entity.type
_entity.pdbx_description
1 polymer ?
#
loop_
_entity_poly.entity_id
_entity_poly.type
_entity_poly.pdbx_seq_one_letter_code
_entity_poly.pdbx_strand_id
1 'polypeptide(L)'
;LSCVTTRQKILITGASSGLGEGMAREFAARGRSLALAARRLDRLEALADELRPSASQVAVSALDVTDFDAVPVVFGKLRDELGGLDRVIVNAGLGKGAPIGTGKAHANIETVQTNLVGALAQAEAAMEIFRAQNYGHLVLVSSISGIRGLPKAQTAYSASKAGVTAIGQGLQAELVNSPITVSVVAPGYIETDINRGVKTALMADTESGVAAMVTAIEAEKGYSPVPAWPWTPIAAALKYLPGFVTRRMI
;
A
#
# COMPACT_ATOMS: atom_id res chain seq x y z
N LEU A 1 -10.99 15.76 -22.44
CA LEU A 1 -9.65 15.26 -22.08
C LEU A 1 -9.27 15.95 -20.78
N SER A 2 -9.54 15.32 -19.61
CA SER A 2 -9.01 15.81 -18.34
C SER A 2 -7.49 15.69 -18.39
N CYS A 3 -6.81 16.82 -18.28
CA CYS A 3 -5.37 16.84 -18.08
C CYS A 3 -5.11 16.15 -16.74
N VAL A 4 -4.62 14.92 -16.76
CA VAL A 4 -4.21 14.23 -15.53
C VAL A 4 -3.04 15.02 -14.96
N THR A 5 -3.29 15.78 -13.92
CA THR A 5 -2.24 16.56 -13.24
C THR A 5 -1.25 15.56 -12.65
N THR A 6 -0.01 15.63 -13.10
CA THR A 6 1.04 14.74 -12.61
C THR A 6 1.26 14.94 -11.11
N ARG A 7 1.08 13.89 -10.30
CA ARG A 7 1.28 13.93 -8.85
C ARG A 7 2.79 14.03 -8.55
N GLN A 8 3.23 15.17 -8.07
CA GLN A 8 4.65 15.47 -7.87
C GLN A 8 5.14 15.14 -6.45
N LYS A 9 4.30 15.39 -5.42
CA LYS A 9 4.63 15.28 -4.01
C LYS A 9 4.00 14.01 -3.43
N ILE A 10 4.82 12.98 -3.18
CA ILE A 10 4.34 11.63 -2.86
C ILE A 10 4.85 11.20 -1.49
N LEU A 11 3.93 10.86 -0.58
CA LEU A 11 4.25 10.21 0.68
C LEU A 11 4.09 8.69 0.53
N ILE A 12 5.10 7.93 0.96
CA ILE A 12 5.11 6.46 0.95
C ILE A 12 5.38 5.95 2.36
N THR A 13 4.48 5.17 2.91
CA THR A 13 4.69 4.50 4.19
C THR A 13 5.25 3.09 3.99
N GLY A 14 5.99 2.57 4.98
CA GLY A 14 6.69 1.30 4.84
C GLY A 14 7.80 1.35 3.80
N ALA A 15 8.41 2.54 3.59
CA ALA A 15 9.39 2.79 2.54
C ALA A 15 10.80 2.22 2.82
N SER A 16 11.05 1.63 4.00
CA SER A 16 12.38 1.13 4.39
C SER A 16 12.73 -0.26 3.87
N SER A 17 11.86 -0.89 3.06
CA SER A 17 12.11 -2.20 2.43
C SER A 17 11.04 -2.57 1.40
N GLY A 18 11.34 -3.57 0.57
CA GLY A 18 10.39 -4.24 -0.32
C GLY A 18 9.68 -3.31 -1.30
N LEU A 19 8.36 -3.43 -1.42
CA LEU A 19 7.58 -2.65 -2.40
C LEU A 19 7.68 -1.14 -2.14
N GLY A 20 7.66 -0.70 -0.88
CA GLY A 20 7.75 0.73 -0.52
C GLY A 20 9.07 1.35 -0.94
N GLU A 21 10.17 0.67 -0.68
CA GLU A 21 11.52 1.06 -1.09
C GLU A 21 11.67 1.06 -2.63
N GLY A 22 11.18 0.01 -3.29
CA GLY A 22 11.20 -0.05 -4.75
C GLY A 22 10.37 1.06 -5.40
N MET A 23 9.15 1.33 -4.90
CA MET A 23 8.33 2.44 -5.39
C MET A 23 9.01 3.80 -5.17
N ALA A 24 9.73 3.99 -4.06
CA ALA A 24 10.48 5.23 -3.81
C ALA A 24 11.57 5.44 -4.88
N ARG A 25 12.33 4.40 -5.25
CA ARG A 25 13.32 4.47 -6.34
C ARG A 25 12.67 4.81 -7.69
N GLU A 26 11.58 4.14 -8.04
CA GLU A 26 10.87 4.39 -9.29
C GLU A 26 10.31 5.81 -9.39
N PHE A 27 9.75 6.35 -8.31
CA PHE A 27 9.25 7.72 -8.31
C PHE A 27 10.38 8.74 -8.28
N ALA A 28 11.50 8.48 -7.59
CA ALA A 28 12.70 9.33 -7.63
C ALA A 28 13.27 9.43 -9.05
N ALA A 29 13.40 8.30 -9.75
CA ALA A 29 13.85 8.26 -11.15
C ALA A 29 12.96 9.08 -12.10
N ARG A 30 11.70 9.34 -11.71
CA ARG A 30 10.77 10.21 -12.43
C ARG A 30 10.79 11.67 -11.94
N GLY A 31 11.77 12.05 -11.12
CA GLY A 31 11.96 13.41 -10.60
C GLY A 31 10.90 13.84 -9.60
N ARG A 32 10.22 12.92 -8.90
CA ARG A 32 9.20 13.26 -7.90
C ARG A 32 9.82 13.75 -6.59
N SER A 33 9.07 14.55 -5.83
CA SER A 33 9.37 14.88 -4.44
C SER A 33 8.80 13.80 -3.53
N LEU A 34 9.61 13.25 -2.64
CA LEU A 34 9.27 12.08 -1.83
C LEU A 34 9.29 12.39 -0.34
N ALA A 35 8.26 11.96 0.36
CA ALA A 35 8.20 11.84 1.81
C ALA A 35 8.17 10.35 2.15
N LEU A 36 9.17 9.86 2.87
CA LEU A 36 9.34 8.45 3.19
C LEU A 36 9.16 8.23 4.69
N ALA A 37 8.24 7.34 5.06
CA ALA A 37 7.95 7.04 6.46
C ALA A 37 8.04 5.54 6.73
N ALA A 38 8.74 5.16 7.80
CA ALA A 38 8.83 3.80 8.31
C ALA A 38 9.46 3.79 9.71
N ARG A 39 9.44 2.65 10.40
CA ARG A 39 10.03 2.50 11.74
C ARG A 39 11.57 2.61 11.76
N ARG A 40 12.23 2.17 10.70
CA ARG A 40 13.70 2.11 10.60
C ARG A 40 14.23 3.39 9.93
N LEU A 41 14.48 4.40 10.76
CA LEU A 41 14.94 5.71 10.28
C LEU A 41 16.31 5.62 9.58
N ASP A 42 17.23 4.83 10.13
CA ASP A 42 18.55 4.56 9.55
C ASP A 42 18.49 4.11 8.07
N ARG A 43 17.56 3.21 7.77
CA ARG A 43 17.35 2.75 6.38
C ARG A 43 16.69 3.80 5.50
N LEU A 44 15.79 4.63 6.07
CA LEU A 44 15.18 5.72 5.31
C LEU A 44 16.19 6.79 4.97
N GLU A 45 17.11 7.13 5.88
CA GLU A 45 18.19 8.09 5.66
C GLU A 45 19.14 7.58 4.57
N ALA A 46 19.57 6.33 4.64
CA ALA A 46 20.40 5.72 3.59
C ALA A 46 19.71 5.72 2.22
N LEU A 47 18.40 5.38 2.19
CA LEU A 47 17.62 5.44 0.96
C LEU A 47 17.48 6.88 0.45
N ALA A 48 17.24 7.85 1.33
CA ALA A 48 17.14 9.24 0.95
C ALA A 48 18.44 9.76 0.32
N ASP A 49 19.61 9.41 0.89
CA ASP A 49 20.92 9.76 0.34
C ASP A 49 21.10 9.19 -1.08
N GLU A 50 20.67 7.94 -1.29
CA GLU A 50 20.67 7.31 -2.62
C GLU A 50 19.77 8.05 -3.61
N LEU A 51 18.59 8.52 -3.17
CA LEU A 51 17.56 9.09 -4.06
C LEU A 51 17.74 10.57 -4.37
N ARG A 52 18.41 11.36 -3.52
CA ARG A 52 18.59 12.80 -3.69
C ARG A 52 19.14 13.24 -5.06
N PRO A 53 20.03 12.49 -5.73
CA PRO A 53 20.50 12.89 -7.06
C PRO A 53 19.43 12.85 -8.16
N SER A 54 18.36 12.06 -7.99
CA SER A 54 17.32 11.86 -9.00
C SER A 54 15.96 12.44 -8.61
N ALA A 55 15.64 12.48 -7.32
CA ALA A 55 14.41 13.08 -6.81
C ALA A 55 14.50 14.61 -6.74
N SER A 56 13.38 15.31 -6.91
CA SER A 56 13.33 16.77 -6.73
C SER A 56 13.56 17.18 -5.26
N GLN A 57 13.07 16.37 -4.33
CA GLN A 57 13.23 16.54 -2.89
C GLN A 57 13.01 15.19 -2.19
N VAL A 58 13.69 14.93 -1.08
CA VAL A 58 13.43 13.74 -0.23
C VAL A 58 13.40 14.16 1.23
N ALA A 59 12.26 13.92 1.88
CA ALA A 59 12.04 14.07 3.32
C ALA A 59 11.84 12.68 3.95
N VAL A 60 12.29 12.48 5.19
CA VAL A 60 12.16 11.20 5.90
C VAL A 60 11.64 11.42 7.31
N SER A 61 10.87 10.47 7.82
CA SER A 61 10.45 10.46 9.22
C SER A 61 10.27 9.05 9.75
N ALA A 62 10.69 8.81 10.99
CA ALA A 62 10.31 7.60 11.70
C ALA A 62 8.81 7.58 11.93
N LEU A 63 8.17 6.43 11.68
CA LEU A 63 6.75 6.22 11.93
C LEU A 63 6.46 4.75 12.18
N ASP A 64 5.89 4.44 13.33
CA ASP A 64 5.13 3.22 13.55
C ASP A 64 3.65 3.52 13.27
N VAL A 65 3.07 2.88 12.27
CA VAL A 65 1.67 3.10 11.88
C VAL A 65 0.66 2.56 12.90
N THR A 66 1.12 1.87 13.94
CA THR A 66 0.31 1.43 15.09
C THR A 66 0.31 2.44 16.24
N ASP A 67 1.15 3.46 16.18
CA ASP A 67 1.06 4.67 17.00
C ASP A 67 0.12 5.67 16.30
N PHE A 68 -1.18 5.52 16.59
CA PHE A 68 -2.23 6.26 15.89
C PHE A 68 -2.17 7.77 16.13
N ASP A 69 -1.66 8.21 17.27
CA ASP A 69 -1.49 9.62 17.59
C ASP A 69 -0.30 10.23 16.81
N ALA A 70 0.74 9.44 16.57
CA ALA A 70 1.91 9.88 15.79
C ALA A 70 1.60 10.02 14.29
N VAL A 71 0.66 9.25 13.75
CA VAL A 71 0.36 9.25 12.30
C VAL A 71 0.02 10.65 11.77
N PRO A 72 -0.98 11.38 12.30
CA PRO A 72 -1.33 12.70 11.78
C PRO A 72 -0.21 13.73 11.98
N VAL A 73 0.56 13.63 13.06
CA VAL A 73 1.69 14.52 13.36
C VAL A 73 2.79 14.35 12.30
N VAL A 74 3.18 13.11 12.01
CA VAL A 74 4.21 12.80 11.01
C VAL A 74 3.75 13.18 9.61
N PHE A 75 2.49 12.91 9.25
CA PHE A 75 1.93 13.28 7.95
C PHE A 75 1.90 14.80 7.78
N GLY A 76 1.50 15.55 8.81
CA GLY A 76 1.54 17.01 8.83
C GLY A 76 2.96 17.55 8.63
N LYS A 77 3.93 17.04 9.38
CA LYS A 77 5.35 17.41 9.24
C LYS A 77 5.85 17.17 7.82
N LEU A 78 5.66 15.98 7.26
CA LEU A 78 6.13 15.62 5.92
C LEU A 78 5.42 16.42 4.81
N ARG A 79 4.11 16.73 4.99
CA ARG A 79 3.39 17.65 4.11
C ARG A 79 4.05 19.02 4.11
N ASP A 80 4.38 19.57 5.27
CA ASP A 80 4.94 20.92 5.39
C ASP A 80 6.35 20.97 4.79
N GLU A 81 7.17 19.95 5.01
CA GLU A 81 8.50 19.84 4.39
C GLU A 81 8.44 19.80 2.86
N LEU A 82 7.44 19.12 2.26
CA LEU A 82 7.26 19.10 0.80
C LEU A 82 6.43 20.28 0.28
N GLY A 83 5.83 21.09 1.16
CA GLY A 83 4.91 22.16 0.77
C GLY A 83 3.60 21.66 0.18
N GLY A 84 3.06 20.54 0.68
CA GLY A 84 1.83 19.86 0.26
C GLY A 84 2.05 18.39 -0.06
N LEU A 85 0.95 17.64 -0.27
CA LEU A 85 0.97 16.24 -0.71
C LEU A 85 -0.02 16.05 -1.85
N ASP A 86 0.45 15.51 -2.98
CA ASP A 86 -0.40 15.19 -4.12
C ASP A 86 -0.89 13.74 -4.07
N ARG A 87 -0.06 12.85 -3.49
CA ARG A 87 -0.35 11.41 -3.37
C ARG A 87 0.16 10.87 -2.05
N VAL A 88 -0.65 10.05 -1.40
CA VAL A 88 -0.25 9.25 -0.23
C VAL A 88 -0.43 7.78 -0.54
N ILE A 89 0.64 7.00 -0.39
CA ILE A 89 0.67 5.55 -0.61
C ILE A 89 0.74 4.86 0.74
N VAL A 90 -0.39 4.35 1.20
CA VAL A 90 -0.55 3.55 2.42
C VAL A 90 -0.09 2.13 2.12
N ASN A 91 1.21 1.90 2.30
CA ASN A 91 1.87 0.65 1.94
C ASN A 91 2.38 -0.14 3.16
N ALA A 92 2.61 0.52 4.31
CA ALA A 92 3.09 -0.17 5.51
C ALA A 92 2.24 -1.39 5.86
N GLY A 93 2.89 -2.54 6.04
CA GLY A 93 2.18 -3.78 6.33
C GLY A 93 3.09 -4.92 6.76
N LEU A 94 2.47 -5.95 7.32
CA LEU A 94 3.11 -7.17 7.81
C LEU A 94 2.51 -8.40 7.11
N GLY A 95 3.37 -9.42 6.87
CA GLY A 95 2.98 -10.75 6.42
C GLY A 95 3.01 -11.81 7.52
N LYS A 96 2.98 -11.42 8.79
CA LYS A 96 2.95 -12.34 9.91
C LYS A 96 1.58 -13.01 10.05
N GLY A 97 1.56 -14.24 10.56
CA GLY A 97 0.31 -14.94 10.84
C GLY A 97 0.55 -16.33 11.40
N ALA A 98 -0.49 -16.89 12.01
CA ALA A 98 -0.50 -18.24 12.49
C ALA A 98 -1.93 -18.82 12.33
N PRO A 99 -2.09 -20.15 12.26
CA PRO A 99 -3.41 -20.73 12.31
C PRO A 99 -4.14 -20.31 13.58
N ILE A 100 -5.41 -19.92 13.45
CA ILE A 100 -6.20 -19.44 14.59
C ILE A 100 -6.37 -20.56 15.61
N GLY A 101 -6.24 -20.24 16.89
CA GLY A 101 -6.37 -21.18 18.00
C GLY A 101 -5.12 -22.01 18.31
N THR A 102 -3.94 -21.68 17.72
CA THR A 102 -2.68 -22.42 17.94
C THR A 102 -1.74 -21.75 18.95
N GLY A 103 -2.25 -20.89 19.82
CA GLY A 103 -1.44 -20.21 20.85
C GLY A 103 -0.58 -19.03 20.36
N LYS A 104 -0.69 -18.64 19.09
CA LYS A 104 0.09 -17.54 18.49
C LYS A 104 -0.79 -16.33 18.13
N ALA A 105 -1.76 -16.02 19.00
CA ALA A 105 -2.73 -14.93 18.76
C ALA A 105 -2.06 -13.58 18.51
N HIS A 106 -0.94 -13.28 19.18
CA HIS A 106 -0.20 -12.04 19.03
C HIS A 106 0.20 -11.74 17.57
N ALA A 107 0.64 -12.76 16.80
CA ALA A 107 1.04 -12.58 15.41
C ALA A 107 -0.16 -12.18 14.51
N ASN A 108 -1.33 -12.74 14.76
CA ASN A 108 -2.55 -12.42 14.04
C ASN A 108 -3.07 -11.03 14.40
N ILE A 109 -3.06 -10.68 15.70
CA ILE A 109 -3.49 -9.38 16.20
C ILE A 109 -2.56 -8.28 15.66
N GLU A 110 -1.22 -8.45 15.77
CA GLU A 110 -0.24 -7.51 15.23
C GLU A 110 -0.46 -7.27 13.72
N THR A 111 -0.76 -8.33 12.96
CA THR A 111 -1.06 -8.22 11.54
C THR A 111 -2.32 -7.37 11.29
N VAL A 112 -3.39 -7.59 12.03
CA VAL A 112 -4.64 -6.81 11.86
C VAL A 112 -4.43 -5.36 12.30
N GLN A 113 -3.77 -5.14 13.43
CA GLN A 113 -3.47 -3.79 13.92
C GLN A 113 -2.66 -2.99 12.91
N THR A 114 -1.59 -3.57 12.35
CA THR A 114 -0.73 -2.87 11.39
C THR A 114 -1.44 -2.69 10.04
N ASN A 115 -1.98 -3.79 9.48
CA ASN A 115 -2.45 -3.79 8.09
C ASN A 115 -3.84 -3.17 7.91
N LEU A 116 -4.69 -3.18 8.93
CA LEU A 116 -6.06 -2.66 8.84
C LEU A 116 -6.23 -1.39 9.67
N VAL A 117 -6.00 -1.46 10.98
CA VAL A 117 -6.23 -0.28 11.85
C VAL A 117 -5.19 0.81 11.54
N GLY A 118 -3.91 0.42 11.38
CA GLY A 118 -2.86 1.34 10.96
C GLY A 118 -3.10 1.94 9.56
N ALA A 119 -3.66 1.15 8.62
CA ALA A 119 -4.03 1.68 7.31
C ALA A 119 -5.20 2.67 7.40
N LEU A 120 -6.19 2.42 8.27
CA LEU A 120 -7.29 3.36 8.51
C LEU A 120 -6.77 4.68 9.10
N ALA A 121 -5.90 4.63 10.12
CA ALA A 121 -5.31 5.83 10.71
C ALA A 121 -4.53 6.67 9.67
N GLN A 122 -3.79 6.02 8.78
CA GLN A 122 -3.10 6.69 7.69
C GLN A 122 -4.06 7.27 6.65
N ALA A 123 -5.15 6.56 6.33
CA ALA A 123 -6.19 7.06 5.43
C ALA A 123 -6.89 8.31 6.01
N GLU A 124 -7.21 8.31 7.31
CA GLU A 124 -7.77 9.47 8.00
C GLU A 124 -6.84 10.68 7.89
N ALA A 125 -5.57 10.55 8.28
CA ALA A 125 -4.60 11.64 8.20
C ALA A 125 -4.39 12.16 6.77
N ALA A 126 -4.33 11.27 5.79
CA ALA A 126 -4.23 11.65 4.38
C ALA A 126 -5.48 12.38 3.89
N MET A 127 -6.67 11.89 4.25
CA MET A 127 -7.93 12.50 3.86
C MET A 127 -8.18 13.87 4.49
N GLU A 128 -7.76 14.10 5.74
CA GLU A 128 -7.77 15.43 6.35
C GLU A 128 -6.95 16.43 5.52
N ILE A 129 -5.72 16.06 5.12
CA ILE A 129 -4.87 16.88 4.28
C ILE A 129 -5.52 17.12 2.91
N PHE A 130 -6.02 16.09 2.25
CA PHE A 130 -6.61 16.21 0.91
C PHE A 130 -7.91 17.01 0.90
N ARG A 131 -8.75 16.88 1.93
CA ARG A 131 -9.96 17.70 2.08
C ARG A 131 -9.61 19.17 2.29
N ALA A 132 -8.59 19.48 3.11
CA ALA A 132 -8.12 20.84 3.31
C ALA A 132 -7.51 21.45 2.03
N GLN A 133 -6.80 20.65 1.23
CA GLN A 133 -6.22 21.06 -0.06
C GLN A 133 -7.26 21.10 -1.19
N ASN A 134 -8.40 20.43 -1.02
CA ASN A 134 -9.41 20.17 -2.07
C ASN A 134 -8.84 19.44 -3.30
N TYR A 135 -7.83 18.61 -3.13
CA TYR A 135 -7.30 17.67 -4.13
C TYR A 135 -6.39 16.64 -3.46
N GLY A 136 -6.17 15.52 -4.12
CA GLY A 136 -5.23 14.50 -3.69
C GLY A 136 -5.54 13.12 -4.27
N HIS A 137 -4.59 12.21 -4.12
CA HIS A 137 -4.73 10.82 -4.51
C HIS A 137 -4.32 9.90 -3.37
N LEU A 138 -5.28 9.23 -2.76
CA LEU A 138 -5.04 8.18 -1.76
C LEU A 138 -4.87 6.83 -2.45
N VAL A 139 -3.74 6.16 -2.20
CA VAL A 139 -3.48 4.80 -2.67
C VAL A 139 -3.42 3.85 -1.49
N LEU A 140 -4.29 2.87 -1.47
CA LEU A 140 -4.33 1.82 -0.46
C LEU A 140 -3.74 0.52 -1.04
N VAL A 141 -2.62 0.06 -0.47
CA VAL A 141 -2.00 -1.21 -0.87
C VAL A 141 -2.66 -2.38 -0.14
N SER A 142 -3.58 -3.03 -0.85
CA SER A 142 -4.27 -4.25 -0.42
C SER A 142 -3.46 -5.51 -0.79
N SER A 143 -4.10 -6.55 -1.26
CA SER A 143 -3.53 -7.79 -1.80
C SER A 143 -4.60 -8.58 -2.54
N ILE A 144 -4.19 -9.43 -3.48
CA ILE A 144 -5.06 -10.48 -4.05
C ILE A 144 -5.64 -11.38 -2.94
N SER A 145 -4.86 -11.60 -1.86
CA SER A 145 -5.33 -12.35 -0.68
C SER A 145 -6.51 -11.70 0.05
N GLY A 146 -6.78 -10.42 -0.20
CA GLY A 146 -7.95 -9.72 0.36
C GLY A 146 -9.27 -9.98 -0.38
N ILE A 147 -9.24 -10.67 -1.52
CA ILE A 147 -10.46 -11.00 -2.28
C ILE A 147 -11.27 -12.10 -1.59
N ARG A 148 -10.56 -13.04 -0.97
CA ARG A 148 -11.18 -14.18 -0.28
C ARG A 148 -10.31 -14.63 0.89
N GLY A 149 -10.95 -15.09 1.96
CA GLY A 149 -10.24 -15.66 3.12
C GLY A 149 -9.40 -16.87 2.73
N LEU A 150 -8.10 -16.80 3.01
CA LEU A 150 -7.14 -17.88 2.80
C LEU A 150 -6.89 -18.63 4.11
N PRO A 151 -6.60 -19.94 4.07
CA PRO A 151 -6.48 -20.77 5.26
C PRO A 151 -5.17 -20.59 6.03
N LYS A 152 -5.10 -21.22 7.20
CA LYS A 152 -3.90 -21.34 8.05
C LYS A 152 -3.38 -19.96 8.49
N ALA A 153 -2.09 -19.72 8.31
CA ALA A 153 -1.44 -18.46 8.70
C ALA A 153 -1.92 -17.22 7.89
N GLN A 154 -2.63 -17.41 6.79
CA GLN A 154 -3.12 -16.35 5.93
C GLN A 154 -4.47 -15.76 6.35
N THR A 155 -5.18 -16.39 7.30
CA THR A 155 -6.57 -15.97 7.66
C THR A 155 -6.64 -14.53 8.14
N ALA A 156 -5.80 -14.14 9.10
CA ALA A 156 -5.77 -12.77 9.63
C ALA A 156 -5.26 -11.76 8.58
N TYR A 157 -4.27 -12.14 7.79
CA TYR A 157 -3.76 -11.32 6.69
C TYR A 157 -4.83 -11.05 5.64
N SER A 158 -5.52 -12.10 5.16
CA SER A 158 -6.62 -11.97 4.19
C SER A 158 -7.73 -11.06 4.72
N ALA A 159 -8.14 -11.23 5.98
CA ALA A 159 -9.16 -10.40 6.60
C ALA A 159 -8.71 -8.92 6.65
N SER A 160 -7.45 -8.65 7.03
CA SER A 160 -6.92 -7.29 7.07
C SER A 160 -6.91 -6.62 5.70
N LYS A 161 -6.49 -7.35 4.66
CA LYS A 161 -6.43 -6.82 3.28
C LYS A 161 -7.81 -6.68 2.63
N ALA A 162 -8.78 -7.55 3.00
CA ALA A 162 -10.18 -7.35 2.63
C ALA A 162 -10.75 -6.06 3.24
N GLY A 163 -10.44 -5.79 4.52
CA GLY A 163 -10.84 -4.55 5.18
C GLY A 163 -10.24 -3.31 4.52
N VAL A 164 -8.95 -3.33 4.15
CA VAL A 164 -8.31 -2.23 3.39
C VAL A 164 -9.02 -1.99 2.06
N THR A 165 -9.40 -3.06 1.36
CA THR A 165 -10.16 -2.94 0.10
C THR A 165 -11.53 -2.30 0.36
N ALA A 166 -12.22 -2.69 1.43
CA ALA A 166 -13.53 -2.12 1.78
C ALA A 166 -13.44 -0.64 2.16
N ILE A 167 -12.39 -0.21 2.89
CA ILE A 167 -12.12 1.22 3.17
C ILE A 167 -12.01 1.99 1.85
N GLY A 168 -11.18 1.49 0.91
CA GLY A 168 -11.02 2.13 -0.39
C GLY A 168 -12.32 2.25 -1.19
N GLN A 169 -13.12 1.19 -1.22
CA GLN A 169 -14.43 1.19 -1.90
C GLN A 169 -15.43 2.17 -1.27
N GLY A 170 -15.46 2.26 0.06
CA GLY A 170 -16.31 3.23 0.77
C GLY A 170 -15.93 4.67 0.42
N LEU A 171 -14.64 4.99 0.48
CA LEU A 171 -14.13 6.32 0.10
C LEU A 171 -14.38 6.65 -1.38
N GLN A 172 -14.21 5.68 -2.28
CA GLN A 172 -14.54 5.87 -3.71
C GLN A 172 -16.00 6.22 -3.92
N ALA A 173 -16.92 5.55 -3.22
CA ALA A 173 -18.35 5.84 -3.31
C ALA A 173 -18.69 7.24 -2.76
N GLU A 174 -18.06 7.65 -1.67
CA GLU A 174 -18.24 8.96 -1.06
C GLU A 174 -17.72 10.10 -1.94
N LEU A 175 -16.61 9.88 -2.65
CA LEU A 175 -15.85 10.91 -3.36
C LEU A 175 -16.16 11.00 -4.87
N VAL A 176 -17.24 10.41 -5.36
CA VAL A 176 -17.61 10.34 -6.80
C VAL A 176 -17.52 11.69 -7.52
N ASN A 177 -17.89 12.79 -6.86
CA ASN A 177 -17.88 14.14 -7.43
C ASN A 177 -16.79 15.03 -6.80
N SER A 178 -15.79 14.44 -6.18
CA SER A 178 -14.69 15.13 -5.52
C SER A 178 -13.45 15.19 -6.43
N PRO A 179 -12.61 16.23 -6.33
CA PRO A 179 -11.30 16.24 -6.98
C PRO A 179 -10.26 15.34 -6.28
N ILE A 180 -10.67 14.64 -5.22
CA ILE A 180 -9.84 13.65 -4.51
C ILE A 180 -10.11 12.28 -5.12
N THR A 181 -9.05 11.57 -5.51
CA THR A 181 -9.13 10.21 -6.05
C THR A 181 -8.66 9.17 -5.04
N VAL A 182 -9.21 7.97 -5.12
CA VAL A 182 -8.83 6.83 -4.27
C VAL A 182 -8.60 5.61 -5.13
N SER A 183 -7.43 4.98 -4.99
CA SER A 183 -7.08 3.74 -5.67
C SER A 183 -6.77 2.63 -4.67
N VAL A 184 -7.25 1.44 -4.96
CA VAL A 184 -6.85 0.20 -4.27
C VAL A 184 -5.96 -0.60 -5.22
N VAL A 185 -4.71 -0.80 -4.83
CA VAL A 185 -3.77 -1.64 -5.58
C VAL A 185 -3.59 -2.96 -4.85
N ALA A 186 -3.82 -4.06 -5.56
CA ALA A 186 -3.85 -5.40 -4.98
C ALA A 186 -2.72 -6.28 -5.57
N PRO A 187 -1.49 -6.23 -4.98
CA PRO A 187 -0.41 -7.10 -5.41
C PRO A 187 -0.75 -8.57 -5.24
N GLY A 188 -0.31 -9.38 -6.23
CA GLY A 188 -0.16 -10.81 -6.08
C GLY A 188 1.16 -11.17 -5.41
N TYR A 189 1.77 -12.29 -5.85
CA TYR A 189 3.09 -12.67 -5.35
C TYR A 189 4.17 -11.87 -6.07
N ILE A 190 4.85 -11.00 -5.32
CA ILE A 190 6.04 -10.25 -5.74
C ILE A 190 7.14 -10.63 -4.75
N GLU A 191 8.35 -10.88 -5.24
CA GLU A 191 9.49 -11.25 -4.42
C GLU A 191 9.86 -10.12 -3.44
N THR A 192 9.57 -10.33 -2.16
CA THR A 192 9.82 -9.41 -1.05
C THR A 192 10.01 -10.20 0.24
N ASP A 193 10.44 -9.54 1.31
CA ASP A 193 10.56 -10.18 2.62
C ASP A 193 9.24 -10.82 3.12
N ILE A 194 8.10 -10.23 2.77
CA ILE A 194 6.76 -10.77 3.12
C ILE A 194 6.52 -12.13 2.47
N ASN A 195 7.02 -12.33 1.25
CA ASN A 195 6.86 -13.56 0.48
C ASN A 195 8.08 -14.48 0.55
N ARG A 196 9.04 -14.23 1.46
CA ARG A 196 10.24 -15.04 1.61
C ARG A 196 9.88 -16.51 1.88
N GLY A 197 10.41 -17.40 1.04
CA GLY A 197 10.18 -18.85 1.13
C GLY A 197 8.90 -19.36 0.48
N VAL A 198 8.06 -18.49 -0.08
CA VAL A 198 6.92 -18.89 -0.91
C VAL A 198 7.44 -19.35 -2.27
N LYS A 199 7.15 -20.61 -2.64
CA LYS A 199 7.49 -21.17 -3.95
C LYS A 199 6.25 -21.26 -4.82
N THR A 200 6.16 -20.41 -5.82
CA THR A 200 5.04 -20.41 -6.79
C THR A 200 5.53 -19.95 -8.16
N ALA A 201 4.98 -20.53 -9.21
CA ALA A 201 5.22 -20.09 -10.60
C ALA A 201 4.60 -18.69 -10.89
N LEU A 202 3.79 -18.17 -10.00
CA LEU A 202 3.16 -16.85 -10.10
C LEU A 202 3.97 -15.75 -9.44
N MET A 203 5.19 -16.03 -8.96
CA MET A 203 6.07 -15.05 -8.35
C MET A 203 6.64 -14.12 -9.43
N ALA A 204 6.35 -12.83 -9.32
CA ALA A 204 7.03 -11.80 -10.10
C ALA A 204 8.32 -11.41 -9.35
N ASP A 205 9.38 -11.09 -10.10
CA ASP A 205 10.57 -10.48 -9.50
C ASP A 205 10.24 -9.08 -8.93
N THR A 206 11.10 -8.60 -8.05
CA THR A 206 10.87 -7.33 -7.35
C THR A 206 10.79 -6.15 -8.33
N GLU A 207 11.67 -6.09 -9.33
CA GLU A 207 11.77 -4.96 -10.27
C GLU A 207 10.50 -4.85 -11.13
N SER A 208 10.13 -5.93 -11.82
CA SER A 208 8.91 -5.96 -12.65
C SER A 208 7.64 -5.76 -11.81
N GLY A 209 7.60 -6.30 -10.59
CA GLY A 209 6.49 -6.12 -9.66
C GLY A 209 6.32 -4.67 -9.23
N VAL A 210 7.40 -3.99 -8.88
CA VAL A 210 7.41 -2.57 -8.49
C VAL A 210 7.04 -1.67 -9.68
N ALA A 211 7.58 -1.93 -10.87
CA ALA A 211 7.23 -1.18 -12.08
C ALA A 211 5.73 -1.29 -12.41
N ALA A 212 5.17 -2.50 -12.25
CA ALA A 212 3.74 -2.73 -12.41
C ALA A 212 2.91 -2.01 -11.34
N MET A 213 3.38 -1.98 -10.06
CA MET A 213 2.75 -1.22 -8.99
C MET A 213 2.67 0.27 -9.34
N VAL A 214 3.80 0.87 -9.72
CA VAL A 214 3.86 2.31 -10.05
C VAL A 214 2.98 2.61 -11.26
N THR A 215 2.98 1.76 -12.29
CA THR A 215 2.09 1.90 -13.45
C THR A 215 0.62 1.88 -13.05
N ALA A 216 0.22 0.97 -12.17
CA ALA A 216 -1.15 0.88 -11.66
C ALA A 216 -1.54 2.10 -10.82
N ILE A 217 -0.61 2.62 -10.01
CA ILE A 217 -0.80 3.83 -9.19
C ILE A 217 -0.97 5.07 -10.07
N GLU A 218 -0.11 5.24 -11.09
CA GLU A 218 -0.19 6.38 -12.02
C GLU A 218 -1.48 6.35 -12.87
N ALA A 219 -2.05 5.17 -13.12
CA ALA A 219 -3.31 5.04 -13.83
C ALA A 219 -4.53 5.50 -13.04
N GLU A 220 -4.41 5.74 -11.73
CA GLU A 220 -5.45 6.22 -10.80
C GLU A 220 -6.80 5.46 -10.90
N LYS A 221 -6.76 4.16 -11.24
CA LYS A 221 -7.96 3.31 -11.31
C LYS A 221 -8.45 2.94 -9.91
N GLY A 222 -9.77 2.79 -9.76
CA GLY A 222 -10.38 2.44 -8.46
C GLY A 222 -9.85 1.12 -7.87
N TYR A 223 -9.63 0.08 -8.70
CA TYR A 223 -9.07 -1.19 -8.25
C TYR A 223 -8.13 -1.78 -9.32
N SER A 224 -6.93 -2.19 -8.91
CA SER A 224 -5.91 -2.72 -9.81
C SER A 224 -5.20 -3.93 -9.21
N PRO A 225 -5.46 -5.15 -9.70
CA PRO A 225 -4.58 -6.31 -9.47
C PRO A 225 -3.21 -6.07 -10.10
N VAL A 226 -2.12 -6.45 -9.42
CA VAL A 226 -0.74 -6.17 -9.86
C VAL A 226 0.16 -7.41 -9.71
N PRO A 227 0.94 -7.76 -10.75
CA PRO A 227 0.79 -7.35 -12.16
C PRO A 227 -0.61 -7.67 -12.72
N ALA A 228 -1.07 -6.93 -13.74
CA ALA A 228 -2.41 -7.17 -14.28
C ALA A 228 -2.58 -8.60 -14.79
N TRP A 229 -1.57 -9.14 -15.48
CA TRP A 229 -1.49 -10.56 -15.82
C TRP A 229 -0.50 -11.27 -14.91
N PRO A 230 -0.83 -12.42 -14.33
CA PRO A 230 -2.10 -13.17 -14.49
C PRO A 230 -3.18 -12.80 -13.45
N TRP A 231 -2.97 -11.76 -12.62
CA TRP A 231 -3.77 -11.54 -11.42
C TRP A 231 -5.19 -11.02 -11.69
N THR A 232 -5.44 -10.32 -12.80
CA THR A 232 -6.80 -9.85 -13.12
C THR A 232 -7.79 -11.03 -13.33
N PRO A 233 -7.52 -12.02 -14.18
CA PRO A 233 -8.41 -13.18 -14.29
C PRO A 233 -8.47 -14.03 -13.01
N ILE A 234 -7.36 -14.17 -12.27
CA ILE A 234 -7.34 -14.88 -10.98
C ILE A 234 -8.23 -14.16 -9.98
N ALA A 235 -8.14 -12.83 -9.86
CA ALA A 235 -8.97 -12.03 -8.99
C ALA A 235 -10.46 -12.21 -9.29
N ALA A 236 -10.85 -12.17 -10.56
CA ALA A 236 -12.22 -12.43 -10.99
C ALA A 236 -12.67 -13.85 -10.61
N ALA A 237 -11.84 -14.85 -10.85
CA ALA A 237 -12.12 -16.23 -10.48
C ALA A 237 -12.31 -16.37 -8.95
N LEU A 238 -11.41 -15.81 -8.13
CA LEU A 238 -11.52 -15.84 -6.68
C LEU A 238 -12.79 -15.16 -6.17
N LYS A 239 -13.24 -14.09 -6.84
CA LYS A 239 -14.43 -13.32 -6.45
C LYS A 239 -15.73 -14.06 -6.76
N TYR A 240 -15.83 -14.70 -7.93
CA TYR A 240 -17.10 -15.20 -8.46
C TYR A 240 -17.25 -16.73 -8.38
N LEU A 241 -16.16 -17.51 -8.27
CA LEU A 241 -16.24 -18.95 -8.17
C LEU A 241 -16.84 -19.38 -6.82
N PRO A 242 -17.67 -20.46 -6.81
CA PRO A 242 -18.20 -21.03 -5.58
C PRO A 242 -17.11 -21.47 -4.61
N GLY A 243 -17.39 -21.40 -3.30
CA GLY A 243 -16.41 -21.71 -2.26
C GLY A 243 -15.84 -23.14 -2.31
N PHE A 244 -16.60 -24.11 -2.78
CA PHE A 244 -16.13 -25.51 -2.91
C PHE A 244 -15.07 -25.67 -4.04
N VAL A 245 -15.13 -24.82 -5.07
CA VAL A 245 -14.13 -24.80 -6.15
C VAL A 245 -12.84 -24.15 -5.63
N THR A 246 -12.96 -22.97 -5.04
CA THR A 246 -11.80 -22.21 -4.58
C THR A 246 -11.03 -22.87 -3.44
N ARG A 247 -11.71 -23.67 -2.58
CA ARG A 247 -11.04 -24.48 -1.54
C ARG A 247 -10.07 -25.53 -2.11
N ARG A 248 -10.24 -25.94 -3.36
CA ARG A 248 -9.34 -26.88 -4.04
C ARG A 248 -8.19 -26.19 -4.77
N MET A 249 -8.29 -24.85 -4.98
CA MET A 249 -7.27 -24.05 -5.63
C MET A 249 -6.25 -23.45 -4.66
N ILE A 250 -6.58 -23.45 -3.38
CA ILE A 250 -5.83 -22.85 -2.27
C ILE A 250 -5.33 -23.99 -1.34
#